data_21d4455e5e66bf3f653eb9efe9de59ca
#
_entry.id   21d4455e5e66bf3f653eb9efe9de59ca
#
_cell.length_a   1.000
_cell.length_b   1.000
_cell.length_c   1.000
_cell.angle_alpha   90.00
_cell.angle_beta   90.00
_cell.angle_gamma   90.00
#
_symmetry.space_group_name_H-M   'P 1'
#
loop_
_entity.id
_entity.type
_entity.pdbx_description
1 polymer ?
#
loop_
_entity_poly.entity_id
_entity_poly.type
_entity_poly.pdbx_seq_one_letter_code
_entity_poly.pdbx_strand_id
1 'polypeptide(L)'
;MNKELRLGSLFDGSGGFPLAAIFCGIKPIWSSEVEPFPIRVTQKNLPQVKHLGDIKDIDGSEIEPVDIITFGSPCQDLSIAGKRAGLEGEKSNLFYEAIRVIKEMRCKTNGKYPRYLLWENVPGAFSSNKGEDFRCVLEEITRIKDSKVKLSRPSKWQSAGEILGDNFSIAWRVLDAKYFGVPQRRRRIFIVADLDGGSSREILFEQKSLSGNTSEGCEKGKRNTRAIKDGFNKTICLNDQGGQRMDISEELSGTLRAKAGNPPLVYDIRQTSENTKNERHNIYECDVSRTIDTSGNTPTRNQGGVAIVDDTYSMSKNSYFTKADENISSPLLATDYKDPPIANQKLVRRLTPKECGRLHGFPDYWCDNLEIETPTEEDLAFWREVFDKDAEIKGLKKKKTDNQILKWLENPHNDSAEYKMWGNGIALTCAIYIFKSLVNTENKT
;
A
#
# COMPACT_ATOMS: atom_id res chain seq x y z
N MET A 1 -1.50 -5.69 35.40
CA MET A 1 -2.39 -5.53 34.25
C MET A 1 -1.52 -5.00 33.12
N ASN A 2 -1.51 -5.69 31.98
CA ASN A 2 -0.76 -5.20 30.83
C ASN A 2 -1.36 -3.85 30.39
N LYS A 3 -0.50 -2.86 30.15
CA LYS A 3 -0.91 -1.55 29.64
C LYS A 3 -1.50 -1.72 28.24
N GLU A 4 -2.74 -1.25 28.01
CA GLU A 4 -3.30 -1.19 26.69
C GLU A 4 -2.55 -0.13 25.85
N LEU A 5 -1.88 -0.56 24.79
CA LEU A 5 -1.17 0.33 23.88
C LEU A 5 -2.17 1.03 22.95
N ARG A 6 -1.92 2.31 22.65
CA ARG A 6 -2.75 3.16 21.79
C ARG A 6 -1.99 3.55 20.53
N LEU A 7 -2.71 3.61 19.41
CA LEU A 7 -2.14 3.89 18.10
C LEU A 7 -2.82 5.08 17.43
N GLY A 8 -2.02 5.95 16.81
CA GLY A 8 -2.41 6.93 15.82
C GLY A 8 -1.80 6.59 14.46
N SER A 9 -2.57 6.76 13.39
CA SER A 9 -2.13 6.45 12.02
C SER A 9 -2.21 7.68 11.13
N LEU A 10 -1.08 8.06 10.53
CA LEU A 10 -0.99 9.15 9.56
C LEU A 10 -0.87 8.56 8.15
N PHE A 11 -1.52 9.18 7.16
CA PHE A 11 -1.62 8.67 5.78
C PHE A 11 -2.22 7.26 5.75
N ASP A 12 -3.33 7.10 6.43
CA ASP A 12 -3.87 5.79 6.81
C ASP A 12 -4.33 4.92 5.63
N GLY A 13 -4.74 5.53 4.53
CA GLY A 13 -5.16 4.83 3.32
C GLY A 13 -6.26 3.82 3.60
N SER A 14 -5.98 2.55 3.37
CA SER A 14 -6.93 1.43 3.54
C SER A 14 -7.26 1.08 5.01
N GLY A 15 -6.71 1.76 6.01
CA GLY A 15 -6.87 1.41 7.42
C GLY A 15 -6.01 0.22 7.87
N GLY A 16 -4.93 -0.05 7.14
CA GLY A 16 -4.13 -1.26 7.37
C GLY A 16 -3.38 -1.25 8.70
N PHE A 17 -2.85 -0.13 9.13
CA PHE A 17 -2.21 -0.03 10.45
C PHE A 17 -3.21 -0.15 11.61
N PRO A 18 -4.33 0.58 11.62
CA PRO A 18 -5.37 0.41 12.64
C PRO A 18 -5.91 -1.02 12.71
N LEU A 19 -6.17 -1.65 11.57
CA LEU A 19 -6.66 -3.04 11.54
C LEU A 19 -5.62 -4.02 12.09
N ALA A 20 -4.34 -3.87 11.70
CA ALA A 20 -3.26 -4.68 12.24
C ALA A 20 -3.09 -4.50 13.75
N ALA A 21 -3.27 -3.27 14.24
CA ALA A 21 -3.24 -2.94 15.65
C ALA A 21 -4.32 -3.69 16.43
N ILE A 22 -5.57 -3.67 15.94
CA ILE A 22 -6.68 -4.40 16.55
C ILE A 22 -6.39 -5.90 16.66
N PHE A 23 -5.85 -6.53 15.61
CA PHE A 23 -5.46 -7.94 15.63
C PHE A 23 -4.35 -8.27 16.64
N CYS A 24 -3.63 -7.26 17.11
CA CYS A 24 -2.57 -7.40 18.10
C CYS A 24 -2.95 -6.91 19.50
N GLY A 25 -4.22 -6.52 19.74
CA GLY A 25 -4.66 -5.99 21.02
C GLY A 25 -4.20 -4.54 21.28
N ILE A 26 -3.81 -3.81 20.25
CA ILE A 26 -3.48 -2.38 20.30
C ILE A 26 -4.74 -1.59 19.92
N LYS A 27 -5.06 -0.54 20.66
CA LYS A 27 -6.25 0.28 20.43
C LYS A 27 -5.94 1.44 19.48
N PRO A 28 -6.48 1.45 18.24
CA PRO A 28 -6.38 2.62 17.38
C PRO A 28 -7.32 3.73 17.91
N ILE A 29 -6.78 4.94 18.02
CA ILE A 29 -7.48 6.11 18.59
C ILE A 29 -7.90 7.08 17.48
N TRP A 30 -6.97 7.41 16.59
CA TRP A 30 -7.21 8.36 15.51
C TRP A 30 -6.41 8.01 14.24
N SER A 31 -6.91 8.51 13.11
CA SER A 31 -6.23 8.41 11.83
C SER A 31 -6.35 9.71 11.03
N SER A 32 -5.39 9.93 10.13
CA SER A 32 -5.36 11.04 9.17
C SER A 32 -5.29 10.50 7.75
N GLU A 33 -6.22 10.92 6.90
CA GLU A 33 -6.33 10.59 5.48
C GLU A 33 -7.08 11.73 4.79
N VAL A 34 -6.87 11.93 3.49
CA VAL A 34 -7.51 13.02 2.72
C VAL A 34 -8.35 12.50 1.55
N GLU A 35 -8.15 11.26 1.12
CA GLU A 35 -8.88 10.69 0.00
C GLU A 35 -10.28 10.19 0.44
N PRO A 36 -11.37 10.64 -0.22
CA PRO A 36 -12.73 10.31 0.21
C PRO A 36 -13.03 8.81 0.29
N PHE A 37 -12.58 8.02 -0.68
CA PHE A 37 -12.89 6.59 -0.71
C PHE A 37 -12.24 5.81 0.45
N PRO A 38 -10.93 5.91 0.71
CA PRO A 38 -10.31 5.32 1.90
C PRO A 38 -10.97 5.78 3.22
N ILE A 39 -11.29 7.08 3.35
CA ILE A 39 -11.98 7.61 4.53
C ILE A 39 -13.33 6.88 4.73
N ARG A 40 -14.12 6.68 3.66
CA ARG A 40 -15.40 5.99 3.75
C ARG A 40 -15.24 4.53 4.19
N VAL A 41 -14.24 3.83 3.64
CA VAL A 41 -13.91 2.45 4.01
C VAL A 41 -13.52 2.36 5.49
N THR A 42 -12.65 3.24 5.96
CA THR A 42 -12.18 3.22 7.36
C THR A 42 -13.27 3.64 8.32
N GLN A 43 -14.07 4.67 8.02
CA GLN A 43 -15.21 5.05 8.87
C GLN A 43 -16.21 3.91 9.08
N LYS A 44 -16.49 3.15 8.02
CA LYS A 44 -17.43 2.02 8.11
C LYS A 44 -16.86 0.88 8.96
N ASN A 45 -15.60 0.53 8.76
CA ASN A 45 -15.01 -0.66 9.39
C ASN A 45 -14.35 -0.38 10.75
N LEU A 46 -14.00 0.88 11.02
CA LEU A 46 -13.29 1.34 12.21
C LEU A 46 -13.99 2.57 12.83
N PRO A 47 -15.30 2.50 13.11
CA PRO A 47 -16.08 3.67 13.58
C PRO A 47 -15.59 4.26 14.90
N GLN A 48 -14.81 3.50 15.68
CA GLN A 48 -14.21 3.96 16.94
C GLN A 48 -12.95 4.80 16.72
N VAL A 49 -12.38 4.84 15.50
CA VAL A 49 -11.17 5.60 15.18
C VAL A 49 -11.57 7.01 14.74
N LYS A 50 -11.12 8.01 15.47
CA LYS A 50 -11.40 9.41 15.14
C LYS A 50 -10.65 9.81 13.87
N HIS A 51 -11.36 10.27 12.85
CA HIS A 51 -10.76 10.83 11.64
C HIS A 51 -10.33 12.29 11.88
N LEU A 52 -9.06 12.63 11.57
CA LEU A 52 -8.46 13.95 11.82
C LEU A 52 -8.26 14.80 10.54
N GLY A 53 -8.62 14.29 9.36
CA GLY A 53 -8.45 15.02 8.10
C GLY A 53 -7.01 15.14 7.61
N ASP A 54 -6.68 16.31 7.04
CA ASP A 54 -5.36 16.59 6.49
C ASP A 54 -4.32 16.78 7.59
N ILE A 55 -3.19 16.10 7.48
CA ILE A 55 -2.08 16.20 8.42
C ILE A 55 -1.57 17.64 8.62
N LYS A 56 -1.72 18.50 7.62
CA LYS A 56 -1.32 19.91 7.68
C LYS A 56 -2.14 20.72 8.68
N ASP A 57 -3.38 20.31 8.89
CA ASP A 57 -4.33 20.98 9.79
C ASP A 57 -4.28 20.39 11.20
N ILE A 58 -3.52 19.31 11.44
CA ILE A 58 -3.40 18.67 12.75
C ILE A 58 -2.39 19.42 13.62
N ASP A 59 -2.82 19.83 14.81
CA ASP A 59 -1.95 20.23 15.91
C ASP A 59 -1.67 19.01 16.80
N GLY A 60 -0.45 18.51 16.77
CA GLY A 60 -0.04 17.33 17.53
C GLY A 60 -0.12 17.51 19.05
N SER A 61 -0.20 18.75 19.55
CA SER A 61 -0.36 19.05 20.95
C SER A 61 -1.81 18.96 21.44
N GLU A 62 -2.78 19.01 20.55
CA GLU A 62 -4.22 19.05 20.86
C GLU A 62 -4.93 17.71 20.60
N ILE A 63 -4.28 16.79 19.88
CA ILE A 63 -4.84 15.44 19.66
C ILE A 63 -4.52 14.50 20.83
N GLU A 64 -5.34 13.45 20.98
CA GLU A 64 -5.16 12.47 22.04
C GLU A 64 -3.77 11.78 21.92
N PRO A 65 -2.95 11.82 22.99
CA PRO A 65 -1.64 11.20 22.98
C PRO A 65 -1.72 9.67 22.84
N VAL A 66 -0.85 9.08 22.02
CA VAL A 66 -0.80 7.65 21.73
C VAL A 66 0.61 7.09 21.94
N ASP A 67 0.70 5.78 22.22
CA ASP A 67 1.98 5.10 22.44
C ASP A 67 2.74 4.90 21.13
N ILE A 68 2.00 4.72 20.01
CA ILE A 68 2.53 4.37 18.70
C ILE A 68 1.97 5.35 17.67
N ILE A 69 2.84 5.93 16.83
CA ILE A 69 2.41 6.61 15.59
C ILE A 69 2.96 5.85 14.40
N THR A 70 2.06 5.50 13.47
CA THR A 70 2.41 4.91 12.18
C THR A 70 2.25 5.92 11.06
N PHE A 71 3.13 5.86 10.05
CA PHE A 71 3.04 6.72 8.89
C PHE A 71 3.76 6.16 7.68
N GLY A 72 3.15 6.32 6.50
CA GLY A 72 3.69 5.97 5.19
C GLY A 72 3.60 7.16 4.26
N SER A 73 4.52 8.13 4.39
CA SER A 73 4.49 9.33 3.56
C SER A 73 4.72 9.00 2.07
N PRO A 74 4.06 9.69 1.12
CA PRO A 74 4.24 9.46 -0.31
C PRO A 74 5.72 9.57 -0.72
N CYS A 75 6.19 8.61 -1.56
CA CYS A 75 7.61 8.54 -1.98
C CYS A 75 8.08 9.77 -2.75
N GLN A 76 7.17 10.45 -3.46
CA GLN A 76 7.49 11.62 -4.27
C GLN A 76 7.91 12.82 -3.41
N ASP A 77 7.54 12.83 -2.15
CA ASP A 77 7.82 13.90 -1.21
C ASP A 77 9.15 13.72 -0.47
N LEU A 78 9.86 12.60 -0.68
CA LEU A 78 11.17 12.35 -0.08
C LEU A 78 12.32 13.06 -0.80
N SER A 79 12.12 13.63 -2.01
CA SER A 79 13.19 14.29 -2.75
C SER A 79 13.51 15.67 -2.17
N ILE A 80 14.19 15.66 -1.04
CA ILE A 80 14.58 16.83 -0.22
C ILE A 80 15.68 17.68 -0.89
N ALA A 81 16.42 17.10 -1.82
CA ALA A 81 17.63 17.73 -2.34
C ALA A 81 17.39 18.76 -3.46
N GLY A 82 16.18 18.97 -3.93
CA GLY A 82 15.91 19.88 -5.05
C GLY A 82 15.94 21.37 -4.71
N LYS A 83 15.73 21.78 -3.47
CA LYS A 83 15.71 23.21 -3.09
C LYS A 83 16.07 23.43 -1.61
N ARG A 84 17.33 23.57 -1.32
CA ARG A 84 17.81 24.46 -0.25
C ARG A 84 17.66 25.92 -0.68
N ALA A 85 16.52 26.28 -1.20
CA ALA A 85 16.13 27.67 -1.40
C ALA A 85 15.13 28.01 -0.31
N GLY A 86 15.59 28.75 0.69
CA GLY A 86 14.88 29.50 1.71
C GLY A 86 13.49 29.06 2.17
N LEU A 87 13.17 29.42 3.39
CA LEU A 87 11.90 29.24 4.13
C LEU A 87 10.58 29.62 3.40
N GLU A 88 10.57 29.79 2.08
CA GLU A 88 9.43 30.24 1.26
C GLU A 88 9.12 29.36 0.04
N GLY A 89 9.63 28.13 -0.05
CA GLY A 89 9.37 27.20 -1.15
C GLY A 89 8.18 26.29 -0.89
N GLU A 90 7.01 26.65 -1.39
CA GLU A 90 5.77 25.86 -1.43
C GLU A 90 5.95 24.47 -2.05
N LYS A 91 6.18 23.50 -1.22
CA LYS A 91 5.59 22.13 -1.22
C LYS A 91 6.00 21.53 0.12
N SER A 92 5.10 21.62 1.08
CA SER A 92 5.25 20.96 2.37
C SER A 92 5.51 19.47 2.12
N ASN A 93 6.71 19.02 2.42
CA ASN A 93 7.04 17.62 2.39
C ASN A 93 6.25 16.93 3.51
N LEU A 94 5.28 16.13 3.15
CA LEU A 94 4.34 15.47 4.08
C LEU A 94 5.06 14.61 5.14
N PHE A 95 6.27 14.15 4.85
CA PHE A 95 7.11 13.50 5.85
C PHE A 95 7.47 14.46 7.01
N TYR A 96 7.80 15.73 6.71
CA TYR A 96 8.11 16.71 7.77
C TYR A 96 6.86 17.11 8.57
N GLU A 97 5.68 17.07 7.96
CA GLU A 97 4.42 17.26 8.69
C GLU A 97 4.21 16.14 9.71
N ALA A 98 4.50 14.87 9.34
CA ALA A 98 4.45 13.79 10.31
C ALA A 98 5.45 13.99 11.46
N ILE A 99 6.68 14.41 11.16
CA ILE A 99 7.69 14.72 12.19
C ILE A 99 7.26 15.91 13.07
N ARG A 100 6.58 16.92 12.50
CA ARG A 100 6.01 18.06 13.25
C ARG A 100 4.98 17.58 14.25
N VAL A 101 3.96 16.84 13.82
CA VAL A 101 2.90 16.31 14.70
C VAL A 101 3.50 15.46 15.83
N ILE A 102 4.48 14.61 15.54
CA ILE A 102 5.18 13.80 16.52
C ILE A 102 5.92 14.69 17.55
N LYS A 103 6.66 15.70 17.09
CA LYS A 103 7.40 16.63 17.97
C LYS A 103 6.46 17.44 18.85
N GLU A 104 5.35 17.93 18.33
CA GLU A 104 4.32 18.67 19.05
C GLU A 104 3.72 17.80 20.19
N MET A 105 3.30 16.56 19.87
CA MET A 105 2.80 15.62 20.87
C MET A 105 3.85 15.31 21.96
N ARG A 106 5.10 15.08 21.58
CA ARG A 106 6.18 14.85 22.54
C ARG A 106 6.45 16.06 23.42
N CYS A 107 6.42 17.26 22.85
CA CYS A 107 6.57 18.51 23.61
C CYS A 107 5.45 18.64 24.66
N LYS A 108 4.19 18.47 24.26
CA LYS A 108 3.03 18.55 25.15
C LYS A 108 3.06 17.50 26.28
N THR A 109 3.60 16.34 26.02
CA THR A 109 3.62 15.20 26.95
C THR A 109 4.95 15.04 27.68
N ASN A 110 5.82 16.05 27.70
CA ASN A 110 7.16 16.00 28.29
C ASN A 110 7.98 14.80 27.81
N GLY A 111 7.89 14.50 26.52
CA GLY A 111 8.62 13.42 25.87
C GLY A 111 8.00 12.03 26.05
N LYS A 112 6.86 11.87 26.74
CA LYS A 112 6.28 10.58 27.04
C LYS A 112 5.61 9.88 25.84
N TYR A 113 4.95 10.66 24.96
CA TYR A 113 4.19 10.13 23.84
C TYR A 113 4.53 10.86 22.53
N PRO A 114 4.56 10.16 21.38
CA PRO A 114 4.62 8.69 21.28
C PRO A 114 5.96 8.14 21.74
N ARG A 115 5.96 6.89 22.22
CA ARG A 115 7.20 6.14 22.45
C ARG A 115 7.69 5.47 21.17
N TYR A 116 6.78 4.86 20.40
CA TYR A 116 7.12 4.11 19.21
C TYR A 116 6.71 4.83 17.93
N LEU A 117 7.58 4.76 16.94
CA LEU A 117 7.28 5.18 15.57
C LEU A 117 7.42 3.98 14.63
N LEU A 118 6.49 3.84 13.71
CA LEU A 118 6.57 2.88 12.62
C LEU A 118 6.38 3.61 11.29
N TRP A 119 7.45 3.70 10.51
CA TRP A 119 7.42 4.27 9.17
C TRP A 119 7.52 3.18 8.11
N GLU A 120 6.70 3.29 7.05
CA GLU A 120 6.72 2.39 5.90
C GLU A 120 7.00 3.15 4.62
N ASN A 121 7.81 2.54 3.72
CA ASN A 121 7.99 3.10 2.38
C ASN A 121 8.54 2.05 1.40
N VAL A 122 8.60 2.44 0.12
CA VAL A 122 9.17 1.60 -0.93
C VAL A 122 10.70 1.53 -0.87
N PRO A 123 11.34 0.41 -1.28
CA PRO A 123 12.80 0.28 -1.31
C PRO A 123 13.52 1.31 -2.19
N GLY A 124 12.80 1.96 -3.11
CA GLY A 124 13.31 3.07 -3.92
C GLY A 124 13.88 4.23 -3.08
N ALA A 125 13.44 4.42 -1.84
CA ALA A 125 13.97 5.42 -0.92
C ALA A 125 15.49 5.26 -0.67
N PHE A 126 16.02 4.03 -0.73
CA PHE A 126 17.48 3.79 -0.59
C PHE A 126 18.32 4.35 -1.73
N SER A 127 17.75 4.54 -2.90
CA SER A 127 18.45 5.05 -4.10
C SER A 127 18.01 6.45 -4.49
N SER A 128 16.88 6.92 -3.97
CA SER A 128 16.36 8.26 -4.23
C SER A 128 17.40 9.30 -3.83
N ASN A 129 17.65 10.27 -4.73
CA ASN A 129 18.67 11.29 -4.56
C ASN A 129 20.04 10.73 -4.10
N LYS A 130 20.49 9.65 -4.77
CA LYS A 130 21.73 8.92 -4.43
C LYS A 130 21.75 8.41 -2.98
N GLY A 131 20.61 8.19 -2.35
CA GLY A 131 20.45 7.71 -0.98
C GLY A 131 20.42 8.80 0.10
N GLU A 132 20.43 10.08 -0.30
CA GLU A 132 20.31 11.19 0.66
C GLU A 132 18.91 11.25 1.28
N ASP A 133 17.87 10.90 0.54
CA ASP A 133 16.50 10.99 1.06
C ASP A 133 16.30 10.03 2.25
N PHE A 134 16.81 8.80 2.15
CA PHE A 134 16.74 7.86 3.28
C PHE A 134 17.62 8.29 4.46
N ARG A 135 18.80 8.89 4.18
CA ARG A 135 19.63 9.51 5.22
C ARG A 135 18.85 10.57 5.99
N CYS A 136 18.16 11.46 5.27
CA CYS A 136 17.35 12.51 5.89
C CYS A 136 16.20 11.94 6.73
N VAL A 137 15.52 10.90 6.25
CA VAL A 137 14.47 10.21 7.02
C VAL A 137 15.02 9.73 8.36
N LEU A 138 16.14 8.98 8.35
CA LEU A 138 16.76 8.48 9.57
C LEU A 138 17.26 9.63 10.48
N GLU A 139 17.84 10.67 9.88
CA GLU A 139 18.35 11.84 10.63
C GLU A 139 17.21 12.60 11.31
N GLU A 140 16.09 12.85 10.64
CA GLU A 140 14.96 13.57 11.22
C GLU A 140 14.26 12.77 12.31
N ILE A 141 14.12 11.45 12.15
CA ILE A 141 13.61 10.58 13.24
C ILE A 141 14.57 10.61 14.44
N THR A 142 15.88 10.53 14.20
CA THR A 142 16.88 10.60 15.27
C THR A 142 16.85 11.96 15.99
N ARG A 143 16.64 13.05 15.25
CA ARG A 143 16.57 14.43 15.79
C ARG A 143 15.39 14.69 16.70
N ILE A 144 14.41 13.80 16.74
CA ILE A 144 13.34 13.87 17.77
C ILE A 144 13.93 13.71 19.17
N LYS A 145 15.00 12.94 19.32
CA LYS A 145 15.70 12.69 20.60
C LYS A 145 17.00 13.47 20.74
N ASP A 146 17.79 13.53 19.69
CA ASP A 146 19.07 14.24 19.65
C ASP A 146 19.10 15.23 18.47
N SER A 147 18.77 16.49 18.75
CA SER A 147 18.70 17.57 17.78
C SER A 147 20.04 17.89 17.08
N LYS A 148 21.16 17.45 17.66
CA LYS A 148 22.52 17.74 17.15
C LYS A 148 23.03 16.64 16.22
N VAL A 149 22.35 15.52 16.15
CA VAL A 149 22.77 14.38 15.32
C VAL A 149 22.89 14.79 13.85
N LYS A 150 23.98 14.35 13.24
CA LYS A 150 24.21 14.39 11.80
C LYS A 150 24.65 12.99 11.36
N LEU A 151 23.85 12.36 10.50
CA LEU A 151 24.15 11.04 9.98
C LEU A 151 24.97 11.14 8.69
N SER A 152 26.00 10.32 8.59
CA SER A 152 26.76 10.16 7.36
C SER A 152 26.02 9.20 6.42
N ARG A 153 26.00 9.52 5.13
CA ARG A 153 25.43 8.64 4.11
C ARG A 153 26.45 7.53 3.76
N PRO A 154 26.10 6.25 3.85
CA PRO A 154 26.96 5.18 3.36
C PRO A 154 27.03 5.19 1.82
N SER A 155 28.00 4.52 1.25
CA SER A 155 28.10 4.33 -0.20
C SER A 155 26.88 3.59 -0.78
N LYS A 156 26.32 2.66 0.02
CA LYS A 156 25.10 1.91 -0.31
C LYS A 156 24.35 1.56 0.97
N TRP A 157 23.04 1.86 0.99
CA TRP A 157 22.18 1.43 2.07
C TRP A 157 21.97 -0.07 2.06
N GLN A 158 22.10 -0.69 3.23
CA GLN A 158 21.78 -2.09 3.43
C GLN A 158 20.28 -2.27 3.62
N SER A 159 19.75 -3.45 3.26
CA SER A 159 18.33 -3.78 3.44
C SER A 159 17.88 -3.86 4.90
N ALA A 160 18.82 -3.81 5.83
CA ALA A 160 18.59 -3.80 7.27
C ALA A 160 19.72 -3.05 7.97
N GLY A 161 19.41 -2.42 9.11
CA GLY A 161 20.40 -1.73 9.96
C GLY A 161 19.75 -1.16 11.20
N GLU A 162 20.60 -0.57 12.04
CA GLU A 162 20.17 0.03 13.31
C GLU A 162 20.99 1.28 13.65
N ILE A 163 20.40 2.16 14.45
CA ILE A 163 21.04 3.30 15.12
C ILE A 163 20.72 3.16 16.60
N LEU A 164 21.75 3.23 17.43
CA LEU A 164 21.62 3.18 18.89
C LEU A 164 22.05 4.52 19.46
N GLY A 165 21.22 5.11 20.32
CA GLY A 165 21.52 6.26 21.14
C GLY A 165 21.47 5.92 22.62
N ASP A 166 21.73 6.92 23.50
CA ASP A 166 21.80 6.69 24.94
C ASP A 166 20.46 6.20 25.53
N ASN A 167 19.34 6.67 25.02
CA ASN A 167 18.01 6.26 25.48
C ASN A 167 17.00 6.24 24.31
N PHE A 168 17.43 5.78 23.16
CA PHE A 168 16.57 5.53 22.01
C PHE A 168 17.24 4.55 21.06
N SER A 169 16.46 3.92 20.22
CA SER A 169 16.95 3.06 19.15
C SER A 169 16.08 3.18 17.91
N ILE A 170 16.68 3.00 16.76
CA ILE A 170 16.01 2.98 15.46
C ILE A 170 16.52 1.75 14.71
N ALA A 171 15.62 0.96 14.18
CA ALA A 171 15.96 -0.16 13.30
C ALA A 171 15.18 -0.09 12.01
N TRP A 172 15.80 -0.49 10.89
CA TRP A 172 15.11 -0.62 9.61
C TRP A 172 15.35 -1.97 8.97
N ARG A 173 14.35 -2.44 8.24
CA ARG A 173 14.42 -3.68 7.49
C ARG A 173 13.49 -3.67 6.30
N VAL A 174 13.93 -4.28 5.19
CA VAL A 174 13.06 -4.58 4.05
C VAL A 174 12.32 -5.88 4.33
N LEU A 175 11.00 -5.82 4.39
CA LEU A 175 10.14 -7.00 4.46
C LEU A 175 9.49 -7.23 3.08
N ASP A 176 9.29 -8.49 2.73
CA ASP A 176 8.56 -8.89 1.52
C ASP A 176 7.31 -9.67 1.95
N ALA A 177 6.13 -9.16 1.62
CA ALA A 177 4.85 -9.67 2.06
C ALA A 177 4.64 -11.17 1.78
N LYS A 178 5.27 -11.71 0.73
CA LYS A 178 5.20 -13.13 0.39
C LYS A 178 5.66 -14.08 1.52
N TYR A 179 6.52 -13.60 2.42
CA TYR A 179 6.99 -14.37 3.57
C TYR A 179 6.09 -14.24 4.80
N PHE A 180 5.03 -13.43 4.72
CA PHE A 180 4.12 -13.13 5.82
C PHE A 180 2.68 -13.62 5.57
N GLY A 181 2.50 -14.59 4.66
CA GLY A 181 1.23 -15.30 4.48
C GLY A 181 0.31 -14.73 3.41
N VAL A 182 0.80 -13.87 2.55
CA VAL A 182 0.08 -13.42 1.35
C VAL A 182 0.87 -13.76 0.09
N PRO A 183 0.22 -14.17 -1.02
CA PRO A 183 0.89 -14.55 -2.26
C PRO A 183 1.25 -13.31 -3.09
N GLN A 184 1.83 -12.29 -2.45
CA GLN A 184 2.21 -11.05 -3.09
C GLN A 184 3.67 -10.72 -2.83
N ARG A 185 4.43 -10.49 -3.89
CA ARG A 185 5.76 -9.91 -3.80
C ARG A 185 5.64 -8.41 -3.60
N ARG A 186 5.57 -7.98 -2.31
CA ARG A 186 5.50 -6.57 -1.92
C ARG A 186 6.63 -6.26 -0.94
N ARG A 187 7.74 -5.75 -1.50
CA ARG A 187 8.89 -5.33 -0.71
C ARG A 187 8.69 -3.91 -0.20
N ARG A 188 8.82 -3.74 1.12
CA ARG A 188 8.74 -2.42 1.77
C ARG A 188 9.84 -2.27 2.80
N ILE A 189 10.33 -1.05 2.96
CA ILE A 189 11.17 -0.67 4.09
C ILE A 189 10.24 -0.41 5.25
N PHE A 190 10.54 -0.98 6.41
CA PHE A 190 9.95 -0.60 7.67
C PHE A 190 11.04 -0.03 8.57
N ILE A 191 10.76 1.10 9.22
CA ILE A 191 11.57 1.66 10.29
C ILE A 191 10.74 1.56 11.55
N VAL A 192 11.32 1.00 12.60
CA VAL A 192 10.80 1.06 13.98
C VAL A 192 11.75 1.92 14.79
N ALA A 193 11.21 2.95 15.45
CA ALA A 193 11.95 3.73 16.43
C ALA A 193 11.32 3.54 17.81
N ASP A 194 12.14 3.20 18.81
CA ASP A 194 11.81 3.29 20.23
C ASP A 194 12.49 4.55 20.77
N LEU A 195 11.68 5.58 21.04
CA LEU A 195 12.17 6.90 21.43
C LEU A 195 12.53 6.99 22.91
N ASP A 196 12.26 5.96 23.69
CA ASP A 196 12.53 5.93 25.14
C ASP A 196 13.13 4.58 25.58
N GLY A 197 13.84 3.88 24.65
CA GLY A 197 14.50 2.62 24.95
C GLY A 197 15.29 2.02 23.80
N GLY A 198 15.74 0.78 23.96
CA GLY A 198 16.58 0.03 23.03
C GLY A 198 15.88 -1.08 22.26
N SER A 199 14.54 -1.10 22.21
CA SER A 199 13.78 -2.27 21.78
C SER A 199 13.53 -2.37 20.27
N SER A 200 13.87 -1.34 19.48
CA SER A 200 13.55 -1.31 18.03
C SER A 200 14.11 -2.51 17.27
N ARG A 201 15.31 -2.97 17.63
CA ARG A 201 15.94 -4.16 17.07
C ARG A 201 15.14 -5.41 17.38
N GLU A 202 14.77 -5.62 18.66
CA GLU A 202 13.99 -6.77 19.10
C GLU A 202 12.63 -6.82 18.38
N ILE A 203 11.98 -5.67 18.24
CA ILE A 203 10.70 -5.57 17.53
C ILE A 203 10.83 -5.96 16.07
N LEU A 204 11.87 -5.52 15.37
CA LEU A 204 11.96 -5.68 13.92
C LEU A 204 12.75 -6.91 13.45
N PHE A 205 13.72 -7.40 14.27
CA PHE A 205 14.61 -8.48 13.85
C PHE A 205 14.44 -9.78 14.63
N GLU A 206 14.17 -9.70 15.92
CA GLU A 206 14.15 -10.89 16.74
C GLU A 206 12.87 -11.68 16.58
N GLN A 207 12.99 -12.71 15.76
CA GLN A 207 12.07 -13.82 15.94
C GLN A 207 12.76 -15.11 15.58
N LYS A 208 13.00 -15.95 16.56
CA LYS A 208 13.38 -17.37 16.39
C LYS A 208 12.43 -18.11 15.44
N SER A 209 11.26 -17.54 15.17
CA SER A 209 10.23 -18.07 14.26
C SER A 209 10.45 -17.73 12.77
N LEU A 210 11.33 -16.78 12.41
CA LEU A 210 11.52 -16.44 10.99
C LEU A 210 12.22 -17.55 10.19
N SER A 211 13.14 -18.29 10.79
CA SER A 211 13.77 -19.41 10.13
C SER A 211 12.85 -20.62 9.96
N GLY A 212 11.77 -20.71 10.76
CA GLY A 212 10.74 -21.76 10.65
C GLY A 212 9.50 -21.34 9.87
N ASN A 213 9.19 -20.05 9.80
CA ASN A 213 7.93 -19.52 9.25
C ASN A 213 8.01 -19.07 7.79
N THR A 214 9.19 -19.01 7.17
CA THR A 214 9.30 -18.67 5.74
C THR A 214 8.60 -19.71 4.87
N SER A 215 8.72 -20.99 5.19
CA SER A 215 7.99 -22.07 4.52
C SER A 215 6.49 -22.02 4.84
N GLU A 216 6.13 -21.77 6.09
CA GLU A 216 4.74 -21.70 6.55
C GLU A 216 4.02 -20.44 6.00
N GLY A 217 4.71 -19.29 5.93
CA GLY A 217 4.22 -18.08 5.29
C GLY A 217 4.02 -18.28 3.78
N CYS A 218 4.94 -18.97 3.13
CA CYS A 218 4.81 -19.35 1.72
C CYS A 218 3.66 -20.32 1.49
N GLU A 219 3.45 -21.32 2.38
CA GLU A 219 2.33 -22.25 2.29
C GLU A 219 0.98 -21.55 2.57
N LYS A 220 0.92 -20.59 3.50
CA LYS A 220 -0.27 -19.76 3.70
C LYS A 220 -0.54 -18.88 2.48
N GLY A 221 0.49 -18.32 1.87
CA GLY A 221 0.40 -17.60 0.62
C GLY A 221 -0.19 -18.46 -0.50
N LYS A 222 0.31 -19.67 -0.67
CA LYS A 222 -0.22 -20.63 -1.64
C LYS A 222 -1.66 -21.02 -1.36
N ARG A 223 -2.08 -21.13 -0.10
CA ARG A 223 -3.49 -21.38 0.26
C ARG A 223 -4.40 -20.20 -0.12
N ASN A 224 -3.96 -18.97 0.08
CA ASN A 224 -4.71 -17.81 -0.34
C ASN A 224 -4.82 -17.71 -1.86
N THR A 225 -3.76 -18.07 -2.58
CA THR A 225 -3.79 -18.20 -4.05
C THR A 225 -4.74 -19.31 -4.49
N ARG A 226 -4.79 -20.44 -3.77
CA ARG A 226 -5.76 -21.50 -4.04
C ARG A 226 -7.21 -21.03 -3.82
N ALA A 227 -7.47 -20.21 -2.80
CA ALA A 227 -8.79 -19.61 -2.60
C ALA A 227 -9.16 -18.64 -3.74
N ILE A 228 -8.17 -17.96 -4.35
CA ILE A 228 -8.36 -17.20 -5.59
C ILE A 228 -8.60 -18.16 -6.76
N LYS A 229 -7.92 -19.32 -6.78
CA LYS A 229 -8.09 -20.39 -7.79
C LYS A 229 -9.39 -21.15 -7.70
N ASP A 230 -10.00 -21.31 -6.52
CA ASP A 230 -11.26 -22.06 -6.37
C ASP A 230 -12.41 -21.44 -7.18
N GLY A 231 -12.19 -20.21 -7.70
CA GLY A 231 -12.98 -19.63 -8.79
C GLY A 231 -12.41 -19.89 -10.20
N PHE A 232 -11.21 -20.51 -10.36
CA PHE A 232 -10.49 -20.70 -11.62
C PHE A 232 -9.52 -21.88 -11.53
N ASN A 233 -9.44 -22.70 -12.56
CA ASN A 233 -8.68 -23.96 -12.54
C ASN A 233 -7.15 -23.81 -12.54
N LYS A 234 -6.57 -22.63 -12.83
CA LYS A 234 -5.13 -22.34 -12.67
C LYS A 234 -4.86 -20.83 -12.57
N THR A 235 -4.05 -20.42 -11.60
CA THR A 235 -3.58 -19.04 -11.44
C THR A 235 -2.11 -18.93 -11.85
N ILE A 236 -1.83 -18.02 -12.78
CA ILE A 236 -0.48 -17.72 -13.24
C ILE A 236 -0.25 -16.23 -13.00
N CYS A 237 0.82 -15.89 -12.32
CA CYS A 237 1.13 -14.51 -11.95
C CYS A 237 2.43 -14.05 -12.62
N LEU A 238 2.37 -12.92 -13.30
CA LEU A 238 3.47 -12.32 -14.04
C LEU A 238 4.17 -11.24 -13.22
N ASN A 239 5.50 -11.27 -13.20
CA ASN A 239 6.30 -10.47 -12.30
C ASN A 239 7.27 -9.56 -13.07
N ASP A 240 7.00 -8.24 -13.11
CA ASP A 240 7.92 -7.27 -13.70
C ASP A 240 9.01 -6.87 -12.68
N GLN A 241 10.23 -7.13 -13.02
CA GLN A 241 11.39 -6.77 -12.20
C GLN A 241 12.02 -5.43 -12.61
N GLY A 242 11.43 -4.75 -13.60
CA GLY A 242 12.02 -3.56 -14.19
C GLY A 242 13.21 -3.90 -15.11
N GLY A 243 13.25 -3.32 -16.29
CA GLY A 243 14.20 -3.66 -17.34
C GLY A 243 13.62 -4.65 -18.36
N GLN A 244 14.44 -5.38 -19.07
CA GLN A 244 14.01 -6.29 -20.15
C GLN A 244 13.64 -7.72 -19.69
N ARG A 245 13.46 -7.96 -18.39
CA ARG A 245 13.19 -9.30 -17.86
C ARG A 245 11.89 -9.32 -17.07
N MET A 246 11.08 -10.30 -17.37
CA MET A 246 9.92 -10.69 -16.62
C MET A 246 10.11 -12.08 -16.06
N ASP A 247 9.81 -12.22 -14.77
CA ASP A 247 9.74 -13.51 -14.13
C ASP A 247 8.27 -13.88 -13.93
N ILE A 248 7.99 -15.14 -14.14
CA ILE A 248 6.69 -15.77 -14.03
C ILE A 248 6.66 -16.56 -12.73
N SER A 249 5.62 -16.44 -11.91
CA SER A 249 5.44 -17.31 -10.75
C SER A 249 4.03 -17.91 -10.70
N GLU A 250 3.93 -19.22 -10.49
CA GLU A 250 2.67 -19.86 -10.13
C GLU A 250 2.35 -19.55 -8.67
N GLU A 251 1.14 -19.05 -8.41
CA GLU A 251 0.56 -18.89 -7.08
C GLU A 251 1.04 -17.72 -6.20
N LEU A 252 1.84 -16.77 -6.71
CA LEU A 252 2.27 -15.57 -5.96
C LEU A 252 2.12 -14.29 -6.77
N SER A 253 1.39 -13.31 -6.27
CA SER A 253 1.22 -12.00 -6.91
C SER A 253 2.33 -11.00 -6.54
N GLY A 254 2.67 -10.07 -7.45
CA GLY A 254 3.61 -8.96 -7.20
C GLY A 254 3.02 -7.84 -6.33
N THR A 255 3.82 -6.84 -6.03
CA THR A 255 3.39 -5.67 -5.24
C THR A 255 2.41 -4.78 -6.00
N LEU A 256 1.29 -4.41 -5.39
CA LEU A 256 0.34 -3.42 -5.91
C LEU A 256 0.94 -2.00 -5.87
N ARG A 257 0.79 -1.22 -6.95
CA ARG A 257 1.24 0.19 -7.02
C ARG A 257 0.06 1.15 -7.13
N ALA A 258 0.18 2.33 -6.51
CA ALA A 258 -0.90 3.31 -6.36
C ALA A 258 -1.31 4.07 -7.64
N LYS A 259 -0.59 3.91 -8.76
CA LYS A 259 -0.87 4.62 -10.02
C LYS A 259 -1.22 3.71 -11.20
N ALA A 260 -1.74 2.50 -10.98
CA ALA A 260 -2.22 1.66 -12.06
C ALA A 260 -3.59 2.10 -12.53
N GLY A 261 -3.69 2.70 -13.68
CA GLY A 261 -4.96 2.89 -14.37
C GLY A 261 -5.56 1.57 -14.87
N ASN A 262 -4.91 0.42 -14.58
CA ASN A 262 -5.37 -0.92 -14.93
C ASN A 262 -5.28 -1.86 -13.75
N PRO A 263 -6.33 -2.62 -13.48
CA PRO A 263 -6.27 -3.72 -12.54
C PRO A 263 -5.29 -4.80 -13.01
N PRO A 264 -4.75 -5.59 -12.08
CA PRO A 264 -3.76 -6.60 -12.39
C PRO A 264 -4.32 -7.70 -13.31
N LEU A 265 -3.50 -8.08 -14.24
CA LEU A 265 -3.69 -9.23 -15.12
C LEU A 265 -2.79 -10.38 -14.64
N VAL A 266 -3.15 -11.63 -14.81
CA VAL A 266 -2.30 -12.79 -14.48
C VAL A 266 -1.38 -13.20 -15.62
N TYR A 267 -1.37 -12.50 -16.74
CA TYR A 267 -0.33 -12.56 -17.77
C TYR A 267 0.26 -11.20 -18.03
N ASP A 268 1.56 -11.17 -18.21
CA ASP A 268 2.22 -10.03 -18.82
C ASP A 268 2.29 -10.23 -20.34
N ILE A 269 1.67 -9.33 -21.03
CA ILE A 269 1.76 -9.25 -22.49
C ILE A 269 2.64 -8.05 -22.81
N ARG A 270 3.89 -8.30 -23.22
CA ARG A 270 4.77 -7.24 -23.68
C ARG A 270 4.54 -6.94 -25.16
N GLN A 271 4.20 -5.70 -25.42
CA GLN A 271 4.42 -5.12 -26.74
C GLN A 271 5.80 -4.47 -26.77
N THR A 272 6.65 -4.90 -27.68
CA THR A 272 7.85 -4.15 -28.04
C THR A 272 7.40 -2.80 -28.63
N SER A 273 8.05 -1.71 -28.20
CA SER A 273 7.76 -0.30 -28.49
C SER A 273 6.99 0.00 -29.80
N GLU A 274 6.13 1.01 -29.77
CA GLU A 274 5.24 1.48 -30.85
C GLU A 274 5.90 1.68 -32.25
N ASN A 275 7.21 1.55 -32.35
CA ASN A 275 7.99 1.78 -33.59
C ASN A 275 8.67 0.55 -34.17
N THR A 276 8.47 -0.64 -33.64
CA THR A 276 9.04 -1.85 -34.24
C THR A 276 7.94 -2.72 -34.86
N LYS A 277 8.09 -3.04 -36.14
CA LYS A 277 7.22 -3.95 -36.91
C LYS A 277 7.21 -5.41 -36.41
N ASN A 278 7.68 -5.69 -35.19
CA ASN A 278 7.72 -7.02 -34.59
C ASN A 278 6.61 -7.15 -33.54
N GLU A 279 5.48 -7.66 -33.96
CA GLU A 279 4.31 -8.03 -33.16
C GLU A 279 4.56 -9.34 -32.35
N ARG A 280 5.63 -9.44 -31.57
CA ARG A 280 5.85 -10.59 -30.71
C ARG A 280 5.44 -10.25 -29.29
N HIS A 281 4.30 -10.81 -28.87
CA HIS A 281 3.89 -10.84 -27.48
C HIS A 281 4.60 -12.02 -26.80
N ASN A 282 5.36 -11.77 -25.77
CA ASN A 282 5.91 -12.81 -24.91
C ASN A 282 4.99 -12.98 -23.71
N ILE A 283 4.42 -14.17 -23.56
CA ILE A 283 3.57 -14.59 -22.44
C ILE A 283 4.38 -15.58 -21.61
N TYR A 284 4.51 -15.33 -20.31
CA TYR A 284 5.29 -16.17 -19.41
C TYR A 284 4.45 -16.67 -18.24
N GLU A 285 4.64 -17.91 -17.87
CA GLU A 285 4.03 -18.55 -16.69
C GLU A 285 4.77 -18.20 -15.39
N CYS A 286 4.09 -17.88 -14.28
CA CYS A 286 4.74 -17.40 -13.05
C CYS A 286 4.09 -17.87 -11.73
N ASP A 287 4.93 -18.23 -10.73
CA ASP A 287 4.50 -18.59 -9.37
C ASP A 287 4.36 -17.37 -8.43
N VAL A 288 4.82 -16.20 -8.82
CA VAL A 288 4.77 -14.98 -8.01
C VAL A 288 4.42 -13.78 -8.89
N SER A 289 3.28 -13.17 -8.66
CA SER A 289 2.89 -11.98 -9.39
C SER A 289 3.79 -10.79 -9.06
N ARG A 290 3.90 -9.94 -10.04
CA ARG A 290 4.54 -8.65 -10.04
C ARG A 290 3.87 -7.65 -9.10
N THR A 291 4.56 -6.55 -8.82
CA THR A 291 3.97 -5.32 -8.26
C THR A 291 2.90 -4.77 -9.19
N ILE A 292 1.70 -4.56 -8.69
CA ILE A 292 0.60 -3.94 -9.44
C ILE A 292 0.93 -2.45 -9.65
N ASP A 293 0.89 -2.01 -10.91
CA ASP A 293 1.17 -0.63 -11.31
C ASP A 293 -0.12 0.13 -11.65
N THR A 294 -0.17 1.41 -11.27
CA THR A 294 -1.31 2.30 -11.51
C THR A 294 -1.19 3.15 -12.79
N SER A 295 -0.13 3.00 -13.60
CA SER A 295 0.20 3.95 -14.68
C SER A 295 -0.19 3.53 -16.10
N GLY A 296 -0.82 2.39 -16.32
CA GLY A 296 -1.11 1.91 -17.67
C GLY A 296 -2.56 1.47 -17.90
N ASN A 297 -3.22 2.01 -18.92
CA ASN A 297 -4.63 1.74 -19.22
C ASN A 297 -4.90 0.58 -20.19
N THR A 298 -3.87 -0.11 -20.67
CA THR A 298 -4.03 -1.28 -21.52
C THR A 298 -2.90 -2.28 -21.30
N PRO A 299 -3.16 -3.60 -21.43
CA PRO A 299 -2.12 -4.64 -21.37
C PRO A 299 -1.00 -4.45 -22.39
N THR A 300 -1.22 -3.59 -23.37
CA THR A 300 -0.32 -3.33 -24.49
C THR A 300 0.55 -2.08 -24.33
N ARG A 301 0.35 -1.28 -23.27
CA ARG A 301 1.14 -0.06 -23.02
C ARG A 301 2.03 -0.22 -21.80
N ASN A 302 3.30 -0.38 -22.06
CA ASN A 302 4.45 -0.21 -21.17
C ASN A 302 4.23 -0.39 -19.67
N GLN A 303 4.63 -1.46 -19.12
CA GLN A 303 4.87 -1.78 -17.72
C GLN A 303 3.97 -2.86 -17.11
N GLY A 304 3.33 -3.65 -17.95
CA GLY A 304 2.79 -4.95 -17.62
C GLY A 304 1.84 -5.01 -16.42
N GLY A 305 0.89 -5.87 -16.50
CA GLY A 305 -0.08 -6.19 -15.46
C GLY A 305 0.07 -7.64 -14.98
N VAL A 306 -0.79 -8.08 -14.09
CA VAL A 306 -0.92 -9.45 -13.59
C VAL A 306 -2.25 -10.01 -14.07
N ALA A 307 -2.31 -11.21 -14.68
CA ALA A 307 -3.54 -11.80 -15.25
C ALA A 307 -3.83 -13.21 -14.72
N ILE A 308 -5.07 -13.57 -14.48
CA ILE A 308 -5.54 -14.93 -14.13
C ILE A 308 -6.03 -15.63 -15.39
N VAL A 309 -5.75 -16.91 -15.55
CA VAL A 309 -6.05 -17.68 -16.76
C VAL A 309 -6.89 -18.90 -16.45
N ASP A 310 -8.02 -19.02 -17.10
CA ASP A 310 -8.92 -20.17 -17.05
C ASP A 310 -9.19 -20.73 -18.44
N ASP A 311 -9.81 -21.92 -18.51
CA ASP A 311 -9.91 -22.74 -19.74
C ASP A 311 -10.49 -22.05 -21.00
N THR A 312 -10.25 -22.63 -22.12
CA THR A 312 -10.32 -22.18 -23.53
C THR A 312 -11.51 -21.32 -23.94
N TYR A 313 -11.26 -20.13 -24.51
CA TYR A 313 -12.30 -19.35 -25.18
C TYR A 313 -11.77 -18.62 -26.41
N SER A 314 -12.59 -18.52 -27.45
CA SER A 314 -12.34 -17.72 -28.65
C SER A 314 -12.71 -16.25 -28.37
N MET A 315 -11.81 -15.32 -28.63
CA MET A 315 -12.06 -13.88 -28.46
C MET A 315 -12.23 -13.20 -29.81
N SER A 316 -13.28 -12.38 -29.98
CA SER A 316 -13.46 -11.58 -31.16
C SER A 316 -12.90 -10.16 -30.99
N LYS A 317 -12.39 -9.58 -32.07
CA LYS A 317 -11.67 -8.30 -32.16
C LYS A 317 -12.39 -7.06 -31.63
N ASN A 318 -13.72 -7.07 -31.57
CA ASN A 318 -14.51 -5.85 -31.48
C ASN A 318 -15.26 -5.64 -30.16
N SER A 319 -15.04 -6.42 -29.12
CA SER A 319 -15.68 -6.15 -27.84
C SER A 319 -14.76 -6.39 -26.67
N TYR A 320 -14.83 -5.50 -25.71
CA TYR A 320 -14.09 -5.58 -24.45
C TYR A 320 -14.48 -6.78 -23.58
N PHE A 321 -15.64 -7.38 -23.85
CA PHE A 321 -16.13 -8.61 -23.22
C PHE A 321 -17.09 -9.30 -24.20
N THR A 322 -16.63 -10.25 -24.98
CA THR A 322 -17.50 -11.21 -25.63
C THR A 322 -17.64 -12.45 -24.77
N LYS A 323 -18.87 -12.90 -24.61
CA LYS A 323 -19.15 -14.25 -24.14
C LYS A 323 -18.46 -15.18 -25.12
N ALA A 324 -17.41 -15.84 -24.66
CA ALA A 324 -16.73 -16.81 -25.51
C ALA A 324 -17.52 -18.11 -25.43
N ASP A 325 -17.75 -18.74 -26.56
CA ASP A 325 -18.39 -20.04 -26.62
C ASP A 325 -17.34 -21.12 -26.34
N GLU A 326 -17.62 -21.94 -25.38
CA GLU A 326 -16.77 -23.04 -24.97
C GLU A 326 -16.60 -24.03 -26.12
N ASN A 327 -15.35 -24.28 -26.51
CA ASN A 327 -14.98 -25.23 -27.57
C ASN A 327 -15.50 -24.92 -29.00
N ILE A 328 -15.92 -23.68 -29.28
CA ILE A 328 -16.36 -23.27 -30.63
C ILE A 328 -15.52 -22.08 -31.08
N SER A 329 -14.81 -22.24 -32.21
CA SER A 329 -14.09 -21.09 -32.78
C SER A 329 -15.06 -20.22 -33.59
N SER A 330 -14.92 -18.90 -33.48
CA SER A 330 -15.61 -17.96 -34.35
C SER A 330 -15.18 -18.17 -35.80
N PRO A 331 -16.06 -17.87 -36.82
CA PRO A 331 -15.68 -17.97 -38.20
C PRO A 331 -14.41 -17.14 -38.49
N LEU A 332 -13.43 -17.73 -39.15
CA LEU A 332 -12.22 -17.04 -39.59
C LEU A 332 -12.55 -16.00 -40.66
N LEU A 333 -12.12 -14.77 -40.46
CA LEU A 333 -12.24 -13.67 -41.41
C LEU A 333 -10.95 -13.52 -42.21
N ALA A 334 -11.06 -12.98 -43.44
CA ALA A 334 -9.91 -12.75 -44.32
C ALA A 334 -8.84 -11.79 -43.74
N THR A 335 -9.15 -11.12 -42.62
CA THR A 335 -8.25 -10.20 -41.91
C THR A 335 -7.57 -10.84 -40.66
N ASP A 336 -7.93 -12.07 -40.31
CA ASP A 336 -7.43 -12.73 -39.09
C ASP A 336 -5.94 -13.09 -39.16
N TYR A 337 -5.34 -13.05 -40.33
CA TYR A 337 -3.89 -13.15 -40.49
C TYR A 337 -3.12 -11.98 -39.83
N LYS A 338 -3.80 -10.83 -39.61
CA LYS A 338 -3.19 -9.66 -38.91
C LYS A 338 -3.31 -9.74 -37.39
N ASP A 339 -4.23 -10.57 -36.91
CA ASP A 339 -4.56 -10.68 -35.50
C ASP A 339 -5.42 -11.96 -35.34
N PRO A 340 -4.76 -13.14 -35.37
CA PRO A 340 -5.47 -14.39 -35.35
C PRO A 340 -6.24 -14.58 -34.06
N PRO A 341 -7.47 -15.16 -34.09
CA PRO A 341 -8.16 -15.52 -32.86
C PRO A 341 -7.31 -16.53 -32.09
N ILE A 342 -6.94 -16.17 -30.89
CA ILE A 342 -6.14 -17.05 -30.04
C ILE A 342 -7.12 -18.02 -29.38
N ALA A 343 -7.14 -19.26 -29.84
CA ALA A 343 -7.73 -20.38 -29.12
C ALA A 343 -6.71 -20.85 -28.07
N ASN A 344 -6.74 -20.28 -26.91
CA ASN A 344 -5.95 -20.76 -25.76
C ASN A 344 -6.86 -21.29 -24.68
N GLN A 345 -6.42 -22.38 -24.02
CA GLN A 345 -7.17 -23.05 -22.98
C GLN A 345 -7.34 -22.26 -21.67
N LYS A 346 -7.26 -20.90 -21.71
CA LYS A 346 -7.21 -20.12 -20.49
C LYS A 346 -7.80 -18.70 -20.65
N LEU A 347 -8.81 -18.37 -19.85
CA LEU A 347 -9.38 -17.02 -19.80
C LEU A 347 -8.42 -16.05 -19.12
N VAL A 348 -8.10 -14.94 -19.79
CA VAL A 348 -7.31 -13.85 -19.21
C VAL A 348 -8.26 -12.77 -18.70
N ARG A 349 -8.30 -12.53 -17.41
CA ARG A 349 -9.04 -11.42 -16.80
C ARG A 349 -8.19 -10.68 -15.76
N ARG A 350 -8.62 -9.50 -15.44
CA ARG A 350 -8.04 -8.71 -14.35
C ARG A 350 -8.41 -9.30 -12.99
N LEU A 351 -7.52 -9.17 -12.00
CA LEU A 351 -7.93 -9.37 -10.61
C LEU A 351 -9.04 -8.35 -10.27
N THR A 352 -10.05 -8.79 -9.58
CA THR A 352 -11.05 -7.89 -9.04
C THR A 352 -10.46 -7.05 -7.89
N PRO A 353 -11.05 -5.90 -7.54
CA PRO A 353 -10.61 -5.13 -6.39
C PRO A 353 -10.57 -5.97 -5.10
N LYS A 354 -11.56 -6.82 -4.88
CA LYS A 354 -11.62 -7.75 -3.73
C LYS A 354 -10.44 -8.72 -3.70
N GLU A 355 -10.03 -9.27 -4.84
CA GLU A 355 -8.84 -10.12 -4.94
C GLU A 355 -7.56 -9.33 -4.61
N CYS A 356 -7.50 -8.04 -4.99
CA CYS A 356 -6.40 -7.17 -4.59
C CYS A 356 -6.35 -6.97 -3.06
N GLY A 357 -7.51 -6.82 -2.41
CA GLY A 357 -7.60 -6.78 -0.95
C GLY A 357 -7.08 -8.05 -0.28
N ARG A 358 -7.44 -9.23 -0.81
CA ARG A 358 -6.92 -10.53 -0.36
C ARG A 358 -5.40 -10.62 -0.47
N LEU A 359 -4.82 -10.10 -1.56
CA LEU A 359 -3.37 -10.06 -1.76
C LEU A 359 -2.66 -9.17 -0.73
N HIS A 360 -3.36 -8.21 -0.14
CA HIS A 360 -2.87 -7.40 0.97
C HIS A 360 -3.16 -8.01 2.35
N GLY A 361 -3.92 -9.10 2.39
CA GLY A 361 -4.29 -9.80 3.64
C GLY A 361 -5.52 -9.22 4.34
N PHE A 362 -6.29 -8.37 3.65
CA PHE A 362 -7.54 -7.81 4.18
C PHE A 362 -8.70 -8.80 4.07
N PRO A 363 -9.72 -8.68 4.95
CA PRO A 363 -10.94 -9.49 4.86
C PRO A 363 -11.77 -9.06 3.64
N ASP A 364 -12.50 -10.02 3.06
CA ASP A 364 -13.30 -9.84 1.85
C ASP A 364 -14.37 -8.75 1.94
N TYR A 365 -14.89 -8.52 3.14
CA TYR A 365 -15.96 -7.54 3.38
C TYR A 365 -15.46 -6.10 3.51
N TRP A 366 -14.16 -5.85 3.41
CA TRP A 366 -13.56 -4.56 3.78
C TRP A 366 -14.11 -3.37 2.98
N CYS A 367 -14.41 -3.59 1.71
CA CYS A 367 -15.02 -2.60 0.83
C CYS A 367 -16.49 -2.89 0.50
N ASP A 368 -17.14 -3.86 1.17
CA ASP A 368 -18.56 -4.14 0.95
C ASP A 368 -19.44 -3.17 1.76
N ASN A 369 -20.67 -2.89 1.28
CA ASN A 369 -21.72 -2.11 1.98
C ASN A 369 -21.22 -0.74 2.47
N LEU A 370 -20.64 0.05 1.56
CA LEU A 370 -20.13 1.39 1.87
C LEU A 370 -21.18 2.50 1.74
N GLU A 371 -22.37 2.18 1.24
CA GLU A 371 -23.49 3.09 1.06
C GLU A 371 -23.98 3.64 2.40
N ILE A 372 -24.49 4.88 2.37
CA ILE A 372 -25.27 5.50 3.44
C ILE A 372 -26.66 5.78 2.84
N GLU A 373 -27.63 4.93 3.15
CA GLU A 373 -28.98 5.02 2.58
C GLU A 373 -29.71 6.31 2.95
N THR A 374 -29.50 6.80 4.16
CA THR A 374 -30.14 8.02 4.70
C THR A 374 -29.09 8.92 5.35
N PRO A 375 -28.30 9.67 4.54
CA PRO A 375 -27.32 10.60 5.08
C PRO A 375 -27.98 11.68 5.94
N THR A 376 -27.38 11.95 7.10
CA THR A 376 -27.80 13.05 7.98
C THR A 376 -27.18 14.37 7.53
N GLU A 377 -27.65 15.50 8.10
CA GLU A 377 -27.02 16.81 7.89
C GLU A 377 -25.55 16.82 8.40
N GLU A 378 -25.26 16.07 9.46
CA GLU A 378 -23.91 15.92 10.01
C GLU A 378 -23.02 15.14 9.03
N ASP A 379 -23.53 14.05 8.43
CA ASP A 379 -22.82 13.33 7.37
C ASP A 379 -22.53 14.25 6.20
N LEU A 380 -23.51 15.01 5.73
CA LEU A 380 -23.33 15.91 4.60
C LEU A 380 -22.29 17.00 4.92
N ALA A 381 -22.32 17.57 6.12
CA ALA A 381 -21.34 18.57 6.55
C ALA A 381 -19.92 17.98 6.57
N PHE A 382 -19.74 16.80 7.17
CA PHE A 382 -18.46 16.10 7.20
C PHE A 382 -17.93 15.79 5.79
N TRP A 383 -18.79 15.22 4.94
CA TRP A 383 -18.34 14.84 3.59
C TRP A 383 -18.11 16.05 2.67
N ARG A 384 -18.78 17.18 2.93
CA ARG A 384 -18.47 18.44 2.24
C ARG A 384 -17.04 18.90 2.56
N GLU A 385 -16.65 18.86 3.82
CA GLU A 385 -15.30 19.19 4.25
C GLU A 385 -14.26 18.26 3.59
N VAL A 386 -14.49 16.95 3.61
CA VAL A 386 -13.62 15.96 2.99
C VAL A 386 -13.46 16.22 1.48
N PHE A 387 -14.55 16.41 0.73
CA PHE A 387 -14.49 16.66 -0.70
C PHE A 387 -13.90 18.02 -1.06
N ASP A 388 -14.14 19.03 -0.24
CA ASP A 388 -13.55 20.35 -0.43
C ASP A 388 -12.05 20.30 -0.27
N LYS A 389 -11.55 19.58 0.74
CA LYS A 389 -10.13 19.39 0.97
C LYS A 389 -9.48 18.56 -0.13
N ASP A 390 -10.11 17.48 -0.56
CA ASP A 390 -9.64 16.68 -1.70
C ASP A 390 -9.54 17.51 -2.99
N ALA A 391 -10.54 18.37 -3.24
CA ALA A 391 -10.54 19.27 -4.39
C ALA A 391 -9.41 20.31 -4.30
N GLU A 392 -9.14 20.88 -3.11
CA GLU A 392 -8.03 21.79 -2.85
C GLU A 392 -6.68 21.14 -3.14
N ILE A 393 -6.44 19.96 -2.58
CA ILE A 393 -5.20 19.19 -2.77
C ILE A 393 -4.96 18.84 -4.25
N LYS A 394 -6.03 18.51 -4.98
CA LYS A 394 -5.99 18.22 -6.41
C LYS A 394 -5.96 19.45 -7.31
N GLY A 395 -6.06 20.65 -6.76
CA GLY A 395 -6.11 21.90 -7.51
C GLY A 395 -7.35 22.03 -8.41
N LEU A 396 -8.47 21.43 -8.01
CA LEU A 396 -9.71 21.44 -8.79
C LEU A 396 -10.42 22.79 -8.64
N LYS A 397 -10.81 23.41 -9.77
CA LYS A 397 -11.53 24.70 -9.77
C LYS A 397 -12.97 24.59 -9.27
N LYS A 398 -13.57 23.41 -9.36
CA LYS A 398 -14.98 23.19 -8.97
C LYS A 398 -15.03 22.19 -7.83
N LYS A 399 -15.67 22.57 -6.74
CA LYS A 399 -16.02 21.71 -5.62
C LYS A 399 -17.28 20.90 -5.95
N LYS A 400 -17.49 19.78 -5.26
CA LYS A 400 -18.73 19.01 -5.39
C LYS A 400 -19.89 19.78 -4.74
N THR A 401 -21.06 19.71 -5.38
CA THR A 401 -22.32 20.17 -4.78
C THR A 401 -22.85 19.14 -3.79
N ASP A 402 -23.73 19.57 -2.86
CA ASP A 402 -24.36 18.67 -1.91
C ASP A 402 -25.07 17.49 -2.58
N ASN A 403 -25.78 17.73 -3.67
CA ASN A 403 -26.43 16.67 -4.45
C ASN A 403 -25.42 15.66 -5.03
N GLN A 404 -24.23 16.09 -5.40
CA GLN A 404 -23.18 15.20 -5.89
C GLN A 404 -22.57 14.40 -4.75
N ILE A 405 -22.46 14.98 -3.57
CA ILE A 405 -22.00 14.31 -2.36
C ILE A 405 -23.01 13.25 -1.93
N LEU A 406 -24.29 13.61 -1.83
CA LEU A 406 -25.37 12.69 -1.47
C LEU A 406 -25.43 11.51 -2.43
N LYS A 407 -25.41 11.77 -3.74
CA LYS A 407 -25.37 10.70 -4.75
C LYS A 407 -24.14 9.79 -4.63
N TRP A 408 -23.00 10.35 -4.20
CA TRP A 408 -21.81 9.54 -3.95
C TRP A 408 -21.96 8.71 -2.68
N LEU A 409 -22.60 9.22 -1.63
CA LEU A 409 -22.86 8.48 -0.39
C LEU A 409 -23.84 7.31 -0.59
N GLU A 410 -24.79 7.45 -1.51
CA GLU A 410 -25.69 6.36 -1.90
C GLU A 410 -24.96 5.21 -2.61
N ASN A 411 -23.88 5.51 -3.35
CA ASN A 411 -23.06 4.51 -4.05
C ASN A 411 -21.61 4.98 -4.15
N PRO A 412 -20.81 4.88 -3.08
CA PRO A 412 -19.42 5.31 -3.07
C PRO A 412 -18.49 4.32 -3.78
N HIS A 413 -18.96 3.10 -4.06
CA HIS A 413 -18.15 2.06 -4.66
C HIS A 413 -17.69 2.43 -6.07
N ASN A 414 -16.38 2.32 -6.30
CA ASN A 414 -15.75 2.55 -7.59
C ASN A 414 -14.47 1.72 -7.68
N ASP A 415 -14.43 0.79 -8.62
CA ASP A 415 -13.29 -0.09 -8.83
C ASP A 415 -11.95 0.65 -8.93
N SER A 416 -11.92 1.77 -9.66
CA SER A 416 -10.68 2.54 -9.83
C SER A 416 -10.20 3.16 -8.51
N ALA A 417 -11.11 3.63 -7.66
CA ALA A 417 -10.79 4.16 -6.35
C ALA A 417 -10.31 3.05 -5.40
N GLU A 418 -10.95 1.89 -5.47
CA GLU A 418 -10.58 0.72 -4.69
C GLU A 418 -9.20 0.17 -5.11
N TYR A 419 -8.92 0.01 -6.42
CA TYR A 419 -7.60 -0.35 -6.89
C TYR A 419 -6.52 0.64 -6.46
N LYS A 420 -6.82 1.94 -6.51
CA LYS A 420 -5.92 2.99 -6.05
C LYS A 420 -5.63 2.85 -4.56
N MET A 421 -6.65 2.63 -3.76
CA MET A 421 -6.51 2.42 -2.31
C MET A 421 -5.64 1.19 -2.02
N TRP A 422 -5.88 0.05 -2.68
CA TRP A 422 -5.04 -1.14 -2.53
C TRP A 422 -3.60 -0.92 -3.00
N GLY A 423 -3.40 -0.19 -4.10
CA GLY A 423 -2.07 0.15 -4.61
C GLY A 423 -1.25 0.95 -3.60
N ASN A 424 -1.89 1.92 -2.92
CA ASN A 424 -1.26 2.76 -1.88
C ASN A 424 -1.18 2.06 -0.51
N GLY A 425 -2.03 1.07 -0.25
CA GLY A 425 -2.14 0.40 1.04
C GLY A 425 -0.90 -0.39 1.45
N ILE A 426 -0.88 -0.87 2.68
CA ILE A 426 0.18 -1.74 3.20
C ILE A 426 -0.21 -3.22 3.10
N ALA A 427 0.79 -4.11 3.13
CA ALA A 427 0.54 -5.52 3.40
C ALA A 427 0.24 -5.69 4.90
N LEU A 428 -1.03 -5.95 5.22
CA LEU A 428 -1.54 -6.06 6.58
C LEU A 428 -0.73 -7.04 7.43
N THR A 429 -0.34 -8.16 6.84
CA THR A 429 0.41 -9.22 7.51
C THR A 429 1.80 -8.80 7.97
N CYS A 430 2.46 -7.88 7.24
CA CYS A 430 3.73 -7.31 7.68
C CYS A 430 3.56 -6.40 8.90
N ALA A 431 2.49 -5.59 8.93
CA ALA A 431 2.18 -4.74 10.07
C ALA A 431 1.80 -5.58 11.31
N ILE A 432 0.99 -6.62 11.15
CA ILE A 432 0.67 -7.58 12.22
C ILE A 432 1.93 -8.22 12.80
N TYR A 433 2.88 -8.61 11.95
CA TYR A 433 4.16 -9.16 12.40
C TYR A 433 4.91 -8.19 13.31
N ILE A 434 5.04 -6.93 12.91
CA ILE A 434 5.75 -5.89 13.69
C ILE A 434 5.01 -5.60 14.98
N PHE A 435 3.69 -5.43 14.97
CA PHE A 435 2.91 -5.14 16.16
C PHE A 435 2.89 -6.30 17.16
N LYS A 436 2.82 -7.55 16.70
CA LYS A 436 2.98 -8.72 17.59
C LYS A 436 4.32 -8.71 18.30
N SER A 437 5.40 -8.40 17.59
CA SER A 437 6.73 -8.27 18.21
C SER A 437 6.76 -7.14 19.22
N LEU A 438 6.19 -5.98 18.89
CA LEU A 438 6.13 -4.83 19.78
C LEU A 438 5.39 -5.16 21.08
N VAL A 439 4.19 -5.75 20.98
CA VAL A 439 3.42 -6.17 22.17
C VAL A 439 4.17 -7.21 23.00
N ASN A 440 4.82 -8.17 22.35
CA ASN A 440 5.62 -9.17 23.07
C ASN A 440 6.82 -8.56 23.79
N THR A 441 7.41 -7.52 23.24
CA THR A 441 8.54 -6.80 23.85
C THR A 441 8.06 -5.98 25.05
N GLU A 442 6.95 -5.27 24.92
CA GLU A 442 6.34 -4.52 26.03
C GLU A 442 5.91 -5.43 27.20
N ASN A 443 5.44 -6.65 26.92
CA ASN A 443 5.03 -7.60 27.95
C ASN A 443 6.22 -8.25 28.70
N LYS A 444 7.45 -8.08 28.23
CA LYS A 444 8.66 -8.57 28.90
C LYS A 444 9.30 -7.51 29.84
N THR A 445 8.98 -6.24 29.59
CA THR A 445 9.43 -5.10 30.42
C THR A 445 8.45 -4.80 31.53
#